data_5cd5b7eb0b57f1b7aa52a7dea283307c
#
_entry.id   5cd5b7eb0b57f1b7aa52a7dea283307c
#
_cell.length_a   1.000
_cell.length_b   1.000
_cell.length_c   1.000
_cell.angle_alpha   90.00
_cell.angle_beta   90.00
_cell.angle_gamma   90.00
#
_symmetry.space_group_name_H-M   'P 1'
#
loop_
_entity.id
_entity.type
_entity.pdbx_description
1 polymer ?
#
loop_
_entity_poly.entity_id
_entity_poly.type
_entity_poly.pdbx_seq_one_letter_code
_entity_poly.pdbx_strand_id
1 'polypeptide(L)'
;MVESVMAARAVESRFADVSVTVADARFMKPLDEEMISMLAKESDILVTVEEGSKGGFGDAVMHFLTNEGMLDNGKLRARTMVIPDIWIEQGPIPDQYDIAGLNEPHIAAKIESLLQGLREHQVQRRDVIEIKAEIPPVSQESRQNVPLTPLNQ
;
A
#
# COMPACT_ATOMS: atom_id res chain seq x y z
N MET A 1 -15.16 11.44 4.05
CA MET A 1 -15.96 10.26 4.48
C MET A 1 -16.94 9.79 3.39
N VAL A 2 -17.86 10.61 2.88
CA VAL A 2 -18.86 10.18 1.87
C VAL A 2 -18.19 9.59 0.63
N GLU A 3 -17.23 10.30 0.03
CA GLU A 3 -16.48 9.86 -1.15
C GLU A 3 -15.80 8.50 -0.94
N SER A 4 -15.20 8.29 0.25
CA SER A 4 -14.54 7.02 0.58
C SER A 4 -15.53 5.85 0.69
N VAL A 5 -16.72 6.08 1.25
CA VAL A 5 -17.77 5.05 1.33
C VAL A 5 -18.32 4.71 -0.06
N MET A 6 -18.51 5.70 -0.92
CA MET A 6 -18.95 5.49 -2.30
C MET A 6 -17.90 4.73 -3.11
N ALA A 7 -16.61 5.10 -2.98
CA ALA A 7 -15.51 4.40 -3.60
C ALA A 7 -15.39 2.94 -3.14
N ALA A 8 -15.56 2.67 -1.85
CA ALA A 8 -15.56 1.32 -1.31
C ALA A 8 -16.63 0.45 -1.98
N ARG A 9 -17.88 0.93 -2.05
CA ARG A 9 -18.99 0.24 -2.72
C ARG A 9 -18.73 0.02 -4.21
N ALA A 10 -18.14 1.01 -4.89
CA ALA A 10 -17.79 0.90 -6.30
C ALA A 10 -16.75 -0.19 -6.55
N VAL A 11 -15.71 -0.27 -5.70
CA VAL A 11 -14.67 -1.33 -5.78
C VAL A 11 -15.28 -2.71 -5.50
N GLU A 12 -16.04 -2.87 -4.41
CA GLU A 12 -16.67 -4.15 -4.06
C GLU A 12 -17.65 -4.65 -5.14
N SER A 13 -18.34 -3.73 -5.83
CA SER A 13 -19.23 -4.10 -6.94
C SER A 13 -18.50 -4.63 -8.17
N ARG A 14 -17.25 -4.21 -8.38
CA ARG A 14 -16.40 -4.62 -9.51
C ARG A 14 -15.54 -5.85 -9.22
N PHE A 15 -15.19 -6.07 -7.95
CA PHE A 15 -14.27 -7.12 -7.50
C PHE A 15 -14.92 -7.94 -6.38
N ALA A 16 -15.56 -9.05 -6.74
CA ALA A 16 -16.32 -9.89 -5.80
C ALA A 16 -15.44 -10.55 -4.72
N ASP A 17 -14.14 -10.62 -4.92
CA ASP A 17 -13.14 -11.17 -3.99
C ASP A 17 -12.49 -10.11 -3.09
N VAL A 18 -12.95 -8.86 -3.16
CA VAL A 18 -12.43 -7.72 -2.40
C VAL A 18 -13.47 -7.25 -1.40
N SER A 19 -13.05 -7.03 -0.17
CA SER A 19 -13.81 -6.35 0.88
C SER A 19 -13.10 -5.08 1.30
N VAL A 20 -13.82 -3.98 1.47
CA VAL A 20 -13.29 -2.67 1.80
C VAL A 20 -13.86 -2.15 3.11
N THR A 21 -13.02 -2.00 4.12
CA THR A 21 -13.38 -1.34 5.37
C THR A 21 -13.10 0.15 5.29
N VAL A 22 -14.08 0.98 5.66
CA VAL A 22 -13.91 2.44 5.77
C VAL A 22 -13.98 2.83 7.24
N ALA A 23 -12.89 3.41 7.74
CA ALA A 23 -12.78 3.89 9.11
C ALA A 23 -12.72 5.43 9.16
N ASP A 24 -13.39 6.04 10.14
CA ASP A 24 -13.34 7.47 10.41
C ASP A 24 -12.31 7.74 11.51
N ALA A 25 -11.18 8.34 11.13
CA ALA A 25 -10.11 8.66 12.06
C ALA A 25 -10.49 9.74 13.10
N ARG A 26 -11.47 10.61 12.79
CA ARG A 26 -11.96 11.73 13.62
C ARG A 26 -10.90 12.74 14.07
N PHE A 27 -9.80 12.26 14.61
CA PHE A 27 -8.73 13.09 15.15
C PHE A 27 -7.38 12.71 14.55
N MET A 28 -6.62 13.73 14.18
CA MET A 28 -5.20 13.54 13.83
C MET A 28 -4.33 13.40 15.09
N LYS A 29 -4.71 14.08 16.18
CA LYS A 29 -3.99 14.05 17.46
C LYS A 29 -4.98 14.02 18.63
N PRO A 30 -4.83 13.05 19.54
CA PRO A 30 -3.92 11.91 19.46
C PRO A 30 -4.29 10.99 18.30
N LEU A 31 -3.30 10.30 17.70
CA LEU A 31 -3.51 9.29 16.70
C LEU A 31 -4.13 8.04 17.37
N ASP A 32 -5.13 7.44 16.73
CA ASP A 32 -5.70 6.17 17.17
C ASP A 32 -4.81 5.01 16.68
N GLU A 33 -3.72 4.77 17.40
CA GLU A 33 -2.72 3.77 17.07
C GLU A 33 -3.28 2.35 17.14
N GLU A 34 -4.24 2.10 18.02
CA GLU A 34 -4.88 0.79 18.17
C GLU A 34 -5.71 0.45 16.92
N MET A 35 -6.59 1.36 16.49
CA MET A 35 -7.39 1.20 15.28
C MET A 35 -6.49 1.05 14.04
N ILE A 36 -5.46 1.87 13.90
CA ILE A 36 -4.54 1.80 12.75
C ILE A 36 -3.79 0.48 12.73
N SER A 37 -3.31 0.01 13.89
CA SER A 37 -2.64 -1.28 14.02
C SER A 37 -3.54 -2.45 13.65
N MET A 38 -4.81 -2.42 14.06
CA MET A 38 -5.82 -3.42 13.70
C MET A 38 -6.03 -3.45 12.19
N LEU A 39 -6.34 -2.30 11.58
CA LEU A 39 -6.56 -2.19 10.14
C LEU A 39 -5.33 -2.63 9.33
N ALA A 40 -4.11 -2.26 9.77
CA ALA A 40 -2.88 -2.64 9.09
C ALA A 40 -2.58 -4.15 9.14
N LYS A 41 -2.99 -4.84 10.21
CA LYS A 41 -2.83 -6.30 10.36
C LYS A 41 -3.86 -7.09 9.54
N GLU A 42 -5.06 -6.56 9.42
CA GLU A 42 -6.19 -7.24 8.77
C GLU A 42 -6.29 -6.98 7.26
N SER A 43 -5.55 -5.97 6.74
CA SER A 43 -5.65 -5.55 5.35
C SER A 43 -4.36 -5.78 4.57
N ASP A 44 -4.49 -6.02 3.27
CA ASP A 44 -3.35 -6.03 2.33
C ASP A 44 -3.05 -4.63 1.78
N ILE A 45 -4.05 -3.74 1.80
CA ILE A 45 -3.97 -2.35 1.31
C ILE A 45 -4.57 -1.42 2.36
N LEU A 46 -3.84 -0.36 2.70
CA LEU A 46 -4.31 0.73 3.55
C LEU A 46 -4.17 2.05 2.80
N VAL A 47 -5.26 2.78 2.65
CA VAL A 47 -5.28 4.10 2.02
C VAL A 47 -5.82 5.11 3.00
N THR A 48 -5.04 6.14 3.32
CA THR A 48 -5.55 7.32 4.04
C THR A 48 -6.04 8.37 3.05
N VAL A 49 -7.18 8.98 3.35
CA VAL A 49 -7.78 10.05 2.52
C VAL A 49 -8.07 11.24 3.41
N GLU A 50 -7.50 12.38 3.10
CA GLU A 50 -7.69 13.60 3.88
C GLU A 50 -7.77 14.85 3.00
N GLU A 51 -8.54 15.85 3.44
CA GLU A 51 -8.58 17.20 2.85
C GLU A 51 -7.43 18.07 3.38
N GLY A 52 -6.30 17.47 3.69
CA GLY A 52 -5.08 18.12 4.13
C GLY A 52 -3.99 18.09 3.06
N SER A 53 -2.93 18.83 3.31
CA SER A 53 -1.71 18.79 2.52
C SER A 53 -0.75 17.70 3.01
N LYS A 54 0.35 17.49 2.29
CA LYS A 54 1.49 16.67 2.76
C LYS A 54 1.93 17.14 4.15
N GLY A 55 2.27 16.21 5.04
CA GLY A 55 2.58 16.50 6.45
C GLY A 55 1.37 16.36 7.40
N GLY A 56 0.21 15.93 6.90
CA GLY A 56 -1.02 15.76 7.66
C GLY A 56 -1.21 14.39 8.30
N PHE A 57 -2.47 13.97 8.38
CA PHE A 57 -2.88 12.70 9.00
C PHE A 57 -2.23 11.48 8.33
N GLY A 58 -2.21 11.45 6.99
CA GLY A 58 -1.61 10.34 6.26
C GLY A 58 -0.13 10.16 6.56
N ASP A 59 0.63 11.25 6.70
CA ASP A 59 2.04 11.19 7.05
C ASP A 59 2.25 10.74 8.50
N ALA A 60 1.37 11.14 9.43
CA ALA A 60 1.39 10.64 10.81
C ALA A 60 1.14 9.13 10.87
N VAL A 61 0.18 8.61 10.08
CA VAL A 61 -0.08 7.17 9.94
C VAL A 61 1.13 6.45 9.36
N MET A 62 1.72 6.96 8.28
CA MET A 62 2.92 6.35 7.66
C MET A 62 4.10 6.33 8.62
N HIS A 63 4.32 7.40 9.37
CA HIS A 63 5.36 7.47 10.41
C HIS A 63 5.14 6.38 11.46
N PHE A 64 3.94 6.24 11.98
CA PHE A 64 3.57 5.21 12.95
C PHE A 64 3.81 3.80 12.39
N LEU A 65 3.26 3.47 11.22
CA LEU A 65 3.41 2.15 10.60
C LEU A 65 4.88 1.76 10.36
N THR A 66 5.70 2.75 9.98
CA THR A 66 7.14 2.54 9.75
C THR A 66 7.88 2.25 11.06
N ASN A 67 7.64 3.03 12.11
CA ASN A 67 8.31 2.86 13.40
C ASN A 67 7.91 1.57 14.12
N GLU A 68 6.67 1.12 13.93
CA GLU A 68 6.18 -0.16 14.46
C GLU A 68 6.57 -1.37 13.59
N GLY A 69 7.36 -1.16 12.52
CA GLY A 69 7.82 -2.24 11.63
C GLY A 69 6.70 -2.92 10.84
N MET A 70 5.51 -2.32 10.76
CA MET A 70 4.35 -2.94 10.10
C MET A 70 4.49 -3.04 8.58
N LEU A 71 5.44 -2.31 8.01
CA LEU A 71 5.74 -2.32 6.57
C LEU A 71 6.91 -3.25 6.20
N ASP A 72 7.68 -3.77 7.17
CA ASP A 72 8.95 -4.47 6.94
C ASP A 72 8.79 -5.81 6.20
N ASN A 73 7.66 -6.48 6.37
CA ASN A 73 7.37 -7.76 5.71
C ASN A 73 6.90 -7.61 4.26
N GLY A 74 6.66 -6.37 3.78
CA GLY A 74 6.19 -6.06 2.44
C GLY A 74 4.79 -6.61 2.11
N LYS A 75 4.00 -7.02 3.12
CA LYS A 75 2.63 -7.51 2.95
C LYS A 75 1.67 -6.34 2.76
N LEU A 76 1.72 -5.36 3.67
CA LEU A 76 0.84 -4.20 3.63
C LEU A 76 1.32 -3.17 2.59
N ARG A 77 0.41 -2.73 1.73
CA ARG A 77 0.61 -1.61 0.81
C ARG A 77 -0.11 -0.38 1.33
N ALA A 78 0.63 0.53 1.97
CA ALA A 78 0.08 1.77 2.49
C ALA A 78 0.27 2.93 1.49
N ARG A 79 -0.75 3.77 1.31
CA ARG A 79 -0.71 4.99 0.49
C ARG A 79 -1.52 6.10 1.13
N THR A 80 -1.11 7.33 0.84
CA THR A 80 -1.80 8.54 1.28
C THR A 80 -2.44 9.24 0.08
N MET A 81 -3.64 9.78 0.26
CA MET A 81 -4.33 10.65 -0.68
C MET A 81 -4.60 11.97 0.04
N VAL A 82 -4.02 13.02 -0.46
CA VAL A 82 -4.04 14.38 0.11
C VAL A 82 -4.28 15.39 -1.01
N ILE A 83 -4.62 16.62 -0.67
CA ILE A 83 -4.67 17.71 -1.65
C ILE A 83 -3.27 17.85 -2.30
N PRO A 84 -3.16 17.79 -3.63
CA PRO A 84 -1.90 17.98 -4.33
C PRO A 84 -1.35 19.39 -4.13
N ASP A 85 -0.04 19.55 -4.28
CA ASP A 85 0.62 20.85 -4.16
C ASP A 85 0.44 21.69 -5.44
N ILE A 86 -0.82 22.07 -5.68
CA ILE A 86 -1.26 22.91 -6.79
C ILE A 86 -2.25 23.96 -6.27
N TRP A 87 -2.39 25.04 -7.02
CA TRP A 87 -3.45 26.00 -6.75
C TRP A 87 -4.80 25.48 -7.26
N ILE A 88 -5.78 25.34 -6.36
CA ILE A 88 -7.15 24.97 -6.72
C ILE A 88 -8.01 26.23 -6.64
N GLU A 89 -8.58 26.63 -7.76
CA GLU A 89 -9.48 27.79 -7.83
C GLU A 89 -10.72 27.56 -6.99
N GLN A 90 -11.26 28.66 -6.45
CA GLN A 90 -12.53 28.61 -5.73
C GLN A 90 -13.67 28.22 -6.68
N GLY A 91 -14.45 27.24 -6.29
CA GLY A 91 -15.55 26.73 -7.10
C GLY A 91 -16.47 25.79 -6.29
N PRO A 92 -17.41 25.11 -6.98
CA PRO A 92 -18.22 24.08 -6.35
C PRO A 92 -17.36 22.99 -5.71
N ILE A 93 -17.75 22.51 -4.53
CA ILE A 93 -17.01 21.47 -3.80
C ILE A 93 -16.74 20.22 -4.64
N PRO A 94 -17.70 19.69 -5.44
CA PRO A 94 -17.44 18.52 -6.28
C PRO A 94 -16.31 18.73 -7.28
N ASP A 95 -16.23 19.91 -7.90
CA ASP A 95 -15.19 20.27 -8.87
C ASP A 95 -13.81 20.37 -8.19
N GLN A 96 -13.78 20.95 -6.98
CA GLN A 96 -12.54 21.01 -6.18
C GLN A 96 -12.04 19.63 -5.78
N TYR A 97 -12.93 18.70 -5.38
CA TYR A 97 -12.56 17.33 -5.08
C TYR A 97 -12.09 16.57 -6.32
N ASP A 98 -12.68 16.84 -7.49
CA ASP A 98 -12.21 16.24 -8.74
C ASP A 98 -10.81 16.70 -9.10
N ILE A 99 -10.53 18.01 -9.03
CA ILE A 99 -9.19 18.58 -9.26
C ILE A 99 -8.19 18.05 -8.23
N ALA A 100 -8.61 17.91 -6.97
CA ALA A 100 -7.76 17.37 -5.90
C ALA A 100 -7.52 15.86 -6.01
N GLY A 101 -8.30 15.13 -6.82
CA GLY A 101 -8.25 13.69 -6.91
C GLY A 101 -8.76 12.97 -5.65
N LEU A 102 -9.71 13.60 -4.92
CA LEU A 102 -10.24 13.11 -3.65
C LEU A 102 -11.73 12.72 -3.72
N ASN A 103 -12.34 12.73 -4.90
CA ASN A 103 -13.69 12.22 -5.11
C ASN A 103 -13.74 10.68 -5.28
N GLU A 104 -14.93 10.12 -5.27
CA GLU A 104 -15.18 8.67 -5.39
C GLU A 104 -14.41 8.00 -6.55
N PRO A 105 -14.45 8.50 -7.80
CA PRO A 105 -13.76 7.84 -8.92
C PRO A 105 -12.25 7.75 -8.73
N HIS A 106 -11.63 8.79 -8.19
CA HIS A 106 -10.19 8.84 -7.98
C HIS A 106 -9.74 7.93 -6.83
N ILE A 107 -10.51 7.88 -5.75
CA ILE A 107 -10.25 6.97 -4.62
C ILE A 107 -10.41 5.52 -5.10
N ALA A 108 -11.48 5.20 -5.83
CA ALA A 108 -11.70 3.87 -6.39
C ALA A 108 -10.54 3.47 -7.33
N ALA A 109 -10.16 4.34 -8.27
CA ALA A 109 -9.05 4.09 -9.19
C ALA A 109 -7.72 3.86 -8.46
N LYS A 110 -7.46 4.58 -7.36
CA LYS A 110 -6.28 4.35 -6.52
C LYS A 110 -6.28 2.95 -5.92
N ILE A 111 -7.40 2.52 -5.36
CA ILE A 111 -7.55 1.18 -4.77
C ILE A 111 -7.37 0.10 -5.85
N GLU A 112 -8.02 0.25 -7.00
CA GLU A 112 -7.93 -0.67 -8.15
C GLU A 112 -6.49 -0.82 -8.65
N SER A 113 -5.76 0.27 -8.78
CA SER A 113 -4.34 0.25 -9.16
C SER A 113 -3.47 -0.51 -8.16
N LEU A 114 -3.76 -0.37 -6.86
CA LEU A 114 -3.05 -1.10 -5.80
C LEU A 114 -3.39 -2.59 -5.80
N LEU A 115 -4.65 -2.96 -6.05
CA LEU A 115 -5.10 -4.34 -6.19
C LEU A 115 -4.43 -5.02 -7.39
N GLN A 116 -4.36 -4.35 -8.53
CA GLN A 116 -3.66 -4.86 -9.71
C GLN A 116 -2.19 -5.14 -9.40
N GLY A 117 -1.47 -4.17 -8.85
CA GLY A 117 -0.07 -4.36 -8.48
C GLY A 117 0.15 -5.44 -7.41
N LEU A 118 -0.82 -5.66 -6.50
CA LEU A 118 -0.77 -6.75 -5.53
C LEU A 118 -0.85 -8.12 -6.22
N ARG A 119 -1.78 -8.28 -7.15
CA ARG A 119 -1.98 -9.52 -7.93
C ARG A 119 -0.78 -9.85 -8.81
N GLU A 120 -0.21 -8.87 -9.50
CA GLU A 120 1.01 -9.03 -10.30
C GLU A 120 2.19 -9.51 -9.45
N HIS A 121 2.37 -8.93 -8.27
CA HIS A 121 3.45 -9.33 -7.35
C HIS A 121 3.27 -10.75 -6.79
N GLN A 122 2.03 -11.18 -6.56
CA GLN A 122 1.74 -12.54 -6.12
C GLN A 122 2.02 -13.58 -7.21
N VAL A 123 1.73 -13.28 -8.47
CA VAL A 123 2.06 -14.11 -9.62
C VAL A 123 3.57 -14.26 -9.74
N GLN A 124 4.32 -13.16 -9.77
CA GLN A 124 5.78 -13.19 -9.86
C GLN A 124 6.44 -13.99 -8.73
N ARG A 125 5.92 -13.92 -7.50
CA ARG A 125 6.45 -14.72 -6.38
C ARG A 125 6.22 -16.22 -6.58
N ARG A 126 5.08 -16.63 -7.14
CA ARG A 126 4.80 -18.04 -7.45
C ARG A 126 5.78 -18.57 -8.50
N ASP A 127 5.97 -17.83 -9.59
CA ASP A 127 6.89 -18.20 -10.68
C ASP A 127 8.33 -18.38 -10.17
N VAL A 128 8.81 -17.50 -9.31
CA VAL A 128 10.15 -17.59 -8.69
C VAL A 128 10.28 -18.81 -7.77
N ILE A 129 9.23 -19.17 -7.05
CA ILE A 129 9.23 -20.35 -6.16
C ILE A 129 9.26 -21.64 -7.01
N GLU A 130 8.50 -21.72 -8.09
CA GLU A 130 8.51 -22.86 -9.02
C GLU A 130 9.88 -23.05 -9.66
N ILE A 131 10.50 -21.99 -10.18
CA ILE A 131 11.86 -22.05 -10.74
C ILE A 131 12.89 -22.54 -9.70
N LYS A 132 12.80 -22.11 -8.45
CA LYS A 132 13.70 -22.55 -7.38
C LYS A 132 13.50 -24.02 -7.00
N ALA A 133 12.29 -24.54 -7.14
CA ALA A 133 11.99 -25.94 -6.87
C ALA A 133 12.53 -26.87 -7.97
N GLU A 134 12.71 -26.39 -9.20
CA GLU A 134 13.28 -27.14 -10.32
C GLU A 134 14.82 -27.18 -10.35
N ILE A 135 15.50 -26.31 -9.56
CA ILE A 135 16.96 -26.33 -9.47
C ILE A 135 17.39 -27.48 -8.52
N PRO A 136 18.05 -28.53 -9.01
CA PRO A 136 18.51 -29.60 -8.15
C PRO A 136 19.52 -29.09 -7.12
N PRO A 137 19.56 -29.66 -5.91
CA PRO A 137 20.51 -29.24 -4.89
C PRO A 137 21.94 -29.44 -5.41
N VAL A 138 22.75 -28.39 -5.35
CA VAL A 138 24.19 -28.45 -5.70
C VAL A 138 24.86 -29.48 -4.82
N SER A 139 25.39 -30.56 -5.42
CA SER A 139 26.08 -31.61 -4.72
C SER A 139 27.27 -31.04 -3.92
N GLN A 140 27.48 -31.53 -2.70
CA GLN A 140 28.55 -31.04 -1.81
C GLN A 140 29.97 -31.27 -2.42
N GLU A 141 30.12 -32.12 -3.40
CA GLU A 141 31.39 -32.39 -4.12
C GLU A 141 31.90 -31.20 -4.93
N SER A 142 30.99 -30.27 -5.36
CA SER A 142 31.38 -29.08 -6.13
C SER A 142 32.06 -28.00 -5.28
N ARG A 143 32.02 -28.10 -3.95
CA ARG A 143 32.62 -27.13 -3.05
C ARG A 143 34.06 -27.36 -2.69
N GLN A 144 34.64 -28.53 -2.99
CA GLN A 144 36.00 -28.91 -2.61
C GLN A 144 37.08 -28.58 -3.63
N ASN A 145 36.74 -28.16 -4.86
CA ASN A 145 37.69 -27.94 -5.95
C ASN A 145 37.79 -26.49 -6.47
N VAL A 146 37.70 -25.49 -5.58
CA VAL A 146 38.11 -24.13 -5.94
C VAL A 146 39.56 -23.95 -5.46
N PRO A 147 40.58 -23.94 -6.35
CA PRO A 147 41.93 -23.67 -5.92
C PRO A 147 42.03 -22.21 -5.46
N LEU A 148 42.45 -22.02 -4.20
CA LEU A 148 42.82 -20.72 -3.66
C LEU A 148 44.09 -20.25 -4.37
N THR A 149 43.98 -19.36 -5.33
CA THR A 149 45.13 -18.67 -5.91
C THR A 149 45.67 -17.69 -4.87
N PRO A 150 46.95 -17.78 -4.43
CA PRO A 150 47.49 -16.82 -3.47
C PRO A 150 47.61 -15.46 -4.15
N LEU A 151 47.06 -14.42 -3.50
CA LEU A 151 47.30 -13.02 -3.83
C LEU A 151 48.80 -12.74 -3.58
N ASN A 152 49.57 -12.57 -4.64
CA ASN A 152 50.94 -12.05 -4.54
C ASN A 152 50.90 -10.60 -4.03
N GLN A 153 51.76 -10.34 -3.06
CA GLN A 153 52.09 -9.06 -2.47
C GLN A 153 52.62 -8.05 -3.51
#